data_31ab4b64c48f852c0da79ca579d5a022
#
_entry.id   31ab4b64c48f852c0da79ca579d5a022
#
_cell.length_a   1.000
_cell.length_b   1.000
_cell.length_c   1.000
_cell.angle_alpha   90.00
_cell.angle_beta   90.00
_cell.angle_gamma   90.00
#
_symmetry.space_group_name_H-M   'P 1'
#
loop_
_entity.id
_entity.type
_entity.pdbx_description
1 polymer ?
#
loop_
_entity_poly.entity_id
_entity_poly.type
_entity_poly.pdbx_seq_one_letter_code
_entity_poly.pdbx_strand_id
1 'polypeptide(L)'
;RRQFMMSVLATGVTLPIALSLADKAVAATPKKGGHLRWGNGAADTTDTLDPATYQSSFMQATAWSYQNCLTVVDSDHTIVGELAESIESDDAQTWVYNLRKGVEFHNGKSMTAEDVVLNYQYHMNPDTASAAGGLLSQIDTVSADGNNRVIFKLKGANADWPAITTDYHIMIKPTKDGVVDAQSTIGTGPYIMDEFNPGVGAKFGKRNPNYFKGDSVAHFDSVEVIGINDPATRQAALLNGEIDWMNGVDLRTA
;
A
#
# COMPACT_ATOMS: atom_id res chain seq x y z
N ARG A 1 -3.05 -19.45 16.86
CA ARG A 1 -2.49 -20.34 17.89
C ARG A 1 -3.01 -21.78 17.78
N ARG A 2 -4.34 -22.02 17.78
CA ARG A 2 -4.93 -23.36 17.71
C ARG A 2 -4.56 -24.11 16.42
N GLN A 3 -4.65 -23.47 15.27
CA GLN A 3 -4.29 -24.05 13.97
C GLN A 3 -2.79 -24.37 13.89
N PHE A 4 -1.92 -23.48 14.36
CA PHE A 4 -0.48 -23.71 14.43
C PHE A 4 -0.15 -24.92 15.33
N MET A 5 -0.75 -25.01 16.53
CA MET A 5 -0.58 -26.17 17.41
C MET A 5 -1.03 -27.48 16.75
N MET A 6 -2.16 -27.48 16.06
CA MET A 6 -2.66 -28.67 15.35
C MET A 6 -1.72 -29.11 14.22
N SER A 7 -1.15 -28.15 13.50
CA SER A 7 -0.16 -28.44 12.44
C SER A 7 1.14 -29.03 13.00
N VAL A 8 1.65 -28.47 14.11
CA VAL A 8 2.88 -28.97 14.76
C VAL A 8 2.68 -30.34 15.36
N LEU A 9 1.52 -30.62 15.98
CA LEU A 9 1.18 -31.95 16.50
C LEU A 9 1.03 -33.00 15.38
N ALA A 10 0.53 -32.60 14.20
CA ALA A 10 0.42 -33.47 13.04
C ALA A 10 1.79 -33.97 12.52
N THR A 11 2.88 -33.25 12.84
CA THR A 11 4.26 -33.64 12.49
C THR A 11 4.94 -34.53 13.54
N GLY A 12 4.20 -35.03 14.55
CA GLY A 12 4.71 -35.92 15.59
C GLY A 12 5.43 -35.23 16.74
N VAL A 13 5.34 -33.89 16.83
CA VAL A 13 5.91 -33.13 17.95
C VAL A 13 5.05 -33.29 19.20
N THR A 14 5.68 -33.53 20.35
CA THR A 14 4.96 -33.70 21.61
C THR A 14 4.28 -32.42 22.10
N LEU A 15 3.18 -32.53 22.81
CA LEU A 15 2.38 -31.40 23.29
C LEU A 15 3.19 -30.31 24.04
N PRO A 16 4.12 -30.64 24.94
CA PRO A 16 4.95 -29.63 25.63
C PRO A 16 5.83 -28.81 24.65
N ILE A 17 6.41 -29.46 23.62
CA ILE A 17 7.20 -28.79 22.60
C ILE A 17 6.30 -27.95 21.72
N ALA A 18 5.14 -28.48 21.31
CA ALA A 18 4.17 -27.75 20.53
C ALA A 18 3.66 -26.50 21.28
N LEU A 19 3.44 -26.57 22.59
CA LEU A 19 3.07 -25.42 23.42
C LEU A 19 4.19 -24.39 23.50
N SER A 20 5.45 -24.83 23.73
CA SER A 20 6.60 -23.91 23.77
C SER A 20 6.85 -23.21 22.44
N LEU A 21 6.66 -23.91 21.33
CA LEU A 21 6.74 -23.32 19.97
C LEU A 21 5.56 -22.38 19.71
N ALA A 22 4.36 -22.74 20.18
CA ALA A 22 3.18 -21.87 20.06
C ALA A 22 3.31 -20.58 20.89
N ASP A 23 3.94 -20.64 22.06
CA ASP A 23 4.20 -19.45 22.89
C ASP A 23 5.28 -18.55 22.26
N LYS A 24 6.26 -19.12 21.57
CA LYS A 24 7.23 -18.36 20.77
C LYS A 24 6.64 -17.80 19.47
N ALA A 25 5.64 -18.47 18.90
CA ALA A 25 4.91 -18.05 17.71
C ALA A 25 3.73 -17.10 18.02
N VAL A 26 3.35 -16.88 19.29
CA VAL A 26 2.51 -15.74 19.69
C VAL A 26 3.36 -14.50 19.43
N ALA A 27 2.93 -13.72 18.44
CA ALA A 27 3.64 -12.59 17.87
C ALA A 27 4.42 -11.84 18.96
N ALA A 28 5.74 -11.88 18.87
CA ALA A 28 6.57 -10.99 19.65
C ALA A 28 6.05 -9.57 19.38
N THR A 29 5.86 -8.78 20.44
CA THR A 29 5.53 -7.38 20.28
C THR A 29 6.52 -6.78 19.28
N PRO A 30 6.05 -6.16 18.19
CA PRO A 30 6.96 -5.62 17.18
C PRO A 30 7.98 -4.68 17.82
N LYS A 31 9.25 -4.88 17.51
CA LYS A 31 10.30 -3.96 17.97
C LYS A 31 10.21 -2.71 17.13
N LYS A 32 10.27 -1.55 17.79
CA LYS A 32 10.36 -0.25 17.13
C LYS A 32 11.83 0.12 16.88
N GLY A 33 12.05 0.87 15.82
CA GLY A 33 13.35 1.42 15.48
C GLY A 33 14.10 0.61 14.41
N GLY A 34 15.25 1.13 14.04
CA GLY A 34 16.13 0.54 13.03
C GLY A 34 15.77 0.94 11.61
N HIS A 35 16.56 0.41 10.68
CA HIS A 35 16.46 0.68 9.25
C HIS A 35 16.14 -0.62 8.51
N LEU A 36 15.12 -0.61 7.64
CA LEU A 36 14.76 -1.75 6.78
C LEU A 36 15.33 -1.55 5.38
N ARG A 37 16.16 -2.47 4.91
CA ARG A 37 16.64 -2.55 3.53
C ARG A 37 15.86 -3.65 2.81
N TRP A 38 14.99 -3.24 1.90
CA TRP A 38 14.10 -4.14 1.18
C TRP A 38 14.57 -4.33 -0.27
N GLY A 39 15.22 -5.46 -0.56
CA GLY A 39 15.60 -5.85 -1.92
C GLY A 39 14.38 -6.25 -2.75
N ASN A 40 14.16 -5.57 -3.85
CA ASN A 40 13.01 -5.81 -4.73
C ASN A 40 13.46 -5.98 -6.19
N GLY A 41 12.80 -6.89 -6.91
CA GLY A 41 13.02 -7.06 -8.35
C GLY A 41 12.14 -6.13 -9.19
N ALA A 42 12.38 -6.17 -10.49
CA ALA A 42 11.62 -5.45 -11.51
C ALA A 42 11.70 -3.92 -11.39
N ALA A 43 12.83 -3.38 -10.87
CA ALA A 43 13.13 -1.96 -10.96
C ALA A 43 13.57 -1.62 -12.38
N ASP A 44 13.09 -0.50 -12.93
CA ASP A 44 13.36 -0.06 -14.29
C ASP A 44 13.73 1.44 -14.33
N THR A 45 14.61 1.83 -15.24
CA THR A 45 15.00 3.23 -15.42
C THR A 45 13.87 4.12 -15.93
N THR A 46 12.78 3.53 -16.39
CA THR A 46 11.53 4.23 -16.78
C THR A 46 10.53 4.36 -15.65
N ASP A 47 10.80 3.81 -14.46
CA ASP A 47 9.93 3.97 -13.31
C ASP A 47 9.71 5.46 -12.97
N THR A 48 8.49 5.83 -12.63
CA THR A 48 8.12 7.19 -12.24
C THR A 48 7.31 7.18 -10.96
N LEU A 49 7.11 8.33 -10.34
CA LEU A 49 6.24 8.44 -9.16
C LEU A 49 4.76 8.63 -9.50
N ASP A 50 4.41 8.64 -10.77
CA ASP A 50 3.03 8.71 -11.25
C ASP A 50 2.33 7.36 -11.09
N PRO A 51 1.29 7.25 -10.24
CA PRO A 51 0.57 6.01 -10.03
C PRO A 51 -0.06 5.43 -11.30
N ALA A 52 -0.39 6.27 -12.27
CA ALA A 52 -0.94 5.84 -13.56
C ALA A 52 -0.01 4.89 -14.32
N THR A 53 1.29 4.93 -14.04
CA THR A 53 2.33 4.19 -14.75
C THR A 53 2.90 3.00 -13.98
N TYR A 54 2.46 2.75 -12.75
CA TYR A 54 3.00 1.65 -11.93
C TYR A 54 2.71 0.29 -12.56
N GLN A 55 3.74 -0.54 -12.77
CA GLN A 55 3.59 -1.87 -13.37
C GLN A 55 4.49 -2.93 -12.71
N SER A 56 5.30 -2.55 -11.74
CA SER A 56 6.31 -3.42 -11.17
C SER A 56 6.15 -3.64 -9.67
N SER A 57 6.64 -4.77 -9.17
CA SER A 57 6.69 -5.03 -7.74
C SER A 57 7.58 -4.02 -6.99
N PHE A 58 8.58 -3.46 -7.67
CA PHE A 58 9.41 -2.39 -7.11
C PHE A 58 8.60 -1.11 -6.89
N MET A 59 7.83 -0.67 -7.91
CA MET A 59 6.97 0.51 -7.77
C MET A 59 5.83 0.28 -6.79
N GLN A 60 5.26 -0.93 -6.73
CA GLN A 60 4.26 -1.30 -5.75
C GLN A 60 4.82 -1.18 -4.31
N ALA A 61 6.01 -1.72 -4.05
CA ALA A 61 6.68 -1.61 -2.74
C ALA A 61 6.98 -0.15 -2.37
N THR A 62 7.49 0.62 -3.34
CA THR A 62 7.75 2.04 -3.20
C THR A 62 6.46 2.80 -2.86
N ALA A 63 5.38 2.58 -3.62
CA ALA A 63 4.11 3.26 -3.44
C ALA A 63 3.49 3.00 -2.05
N TRP A 64 3.40 1.74 -1.62
CA TRP A 64 2.87 1.39 -0.29
C TRP A 64 3.69 1.94 0.87
N SER A 65 4.95 2.30 0.65
CA SER A 65 5.79 2.91 1.68
C SER A 65 5.37 4.35 2.01
N TYR A 66 4.77 5.10 1.08
CA TYR A 66 4.48 6.52 1.30
C TYR A 66 3.06 6.98 0.90
N GLN A 67 2.24 6.10 0.36
CA GLN A 67 0.88 6.40 -0.12
C GLN A 67 -0.14 5.42 0.45
N ASN A 68 -1.42 5.75 0.31
CA ASN A 68 -2.53 4.87 0.65
C ASN A 68 -3.64 4.96 -0.40
N CYS A 69 -4.42 3.86 -0.50
CA CYS A 69 -5.69 3.78 -1.23
C CYS A 69 -6.88 4.10 -0.31
N LEU A 70 -8.09 4.13 -0.85
CA LEU A 70 -9.30 4.26 -0.04
C LEU A 70 -9.55 3.02 0.83
N THR A 71 -9.22 1.85 0.30
CA THR A 71 -9.37 0.55 0.95
C THR A 71 -8.08 -0.25 0.87
N VAL A 72 -7.97 -1.29 1.66
CA VAL A 72 -6.84 -2.21 1.67
C VAL A 72 -7.31 -3.64 1.95
N VAL A 73 -6.56 -4.62 1.47
CA VAL A 73 -6.70 -6.02 1.88
C VAL A 73 -5.92 -6.21 3.17
N ASP A 74 -6.59 -6.59 4.24
CA ASP A 74 -5.93 -6.84 5.53
C ASP A 74 -5.28 -8.24 5.62
N SER A 75 -4.69 -8.55 6.78
CA SER A 75 -4.03 -9.84 7.01
C SER A 75 -4.96 -11.05 6.98
N ASP A 76 -6.26 -10.85 7.15
CA ASP A 76 -7.28 -11.88 7.09
C ASP A 76 -7.88 -12.03 5.69
N HIS A 77 -7.28 -11.35 4.70
CA HIS A 77 -7.73 -11.30 3.30
C HIS A 77 -9.13 -10.69 3.12
N THR A 78 -9.52 -9.81 4.03
CA THR A 78 -10.77 -9.04 3.92
C THR A 78 -10.48 -7.62 3.43
N ILE A 79 -11.46 -7.05 2.72
CA ILE A 79 -11.39 -5.65 2.28
C ILE A 79 -11.83 -4.77 3.43
N VAL A 80 -10.95 -3.89 3.87
CA VAL A 80 -11.22 -2.94 4.95
C VAL A 80 -10.95 -1.51 4.50
N GLY A 81 -11.53 -0.54 5.20
CA GLY A 81 -11.26 0.86 4.95
C GLY A 81 -9.83 1.24 5.32
N GLU A 82 -9.16 1.99 4.44
CA GLU A 82 -7.81 2.56 4.64
C GLU A 82 -7.92 4.08 4.85
N LEU A 83 -7.95 4.88 3.78
CA LEU A 83 -8.27 6.31 3.87
C LEU A 83 -9.78 6.54 4.10
N ALA A 84 -10.62 5.59 3.70
CA ALA A 84 -12.03 5.55 4.09
C ALA A 84 -12.15 4.95 5.50
N GLU A 85 -13.01 5.52 6.33
CA GLU A 85 -13.38 5.00 7.65
C GLU A 85 -14.54 4.00 7.52
N SER A 86 -15.50 4.27 6.64
CA SER A 86 -16.58 3.35 6.29
C SER A 86 -16.92 3.41 4.80
N ILE A 87 -17.54 2.33 4.33
CA ILE A 87 -17.97 2.14 2.95
C ILE A 87 -19.37 1.57 2.98
N GLU A 88 -20.28 2.20 2.26
CA GLU A 88 -21.72 1.88 2.32
C GLU A 88 -22.31 1.84 0.92
N SER A 89 -23.22 0.89 0.69
CA SER A 89 -24.06 0.84 -0.51
C SER A 89 -25.27 -0.04 -0.23
N ASP A 90 -26.46 0.40 -0.67
CA ASP A 90 -27.69 -0.40 -0.57
C ASP A 90 -27.98 -1.17 -1.88
N ASP A 91 -27.38 -0.75 -2.99
CA ASP A 91 -27.70 -1.23 -4.35
C ASP A 91 -26.48 -1.76 -5.12
N ALA A 92 -25.29 -1.74 -4.49
CA ALA A 92 -24.00 -2.04 -5.10
C ALA A 92 -23.70 -1.19 -6.37
N GLN A 93 -24.45 -0.14 -6.63
CA GLN A 93 -24.26 0.79 -7.74
C GLN A 93 -23.86 2.19 -7.25
N THR A 94 -24.48 2.64 -6.17
CA THR A 94 -24.11 3.90 -5.50
C THR A 94 -23.32 3.57 -4.26
N TRP A 95 -22.03 3.91 -4.26
CA TRP A 95 -21.12 3.66 -3.15
C TRP A 95 -20.73 4.96 -2.46
N VAL A 96 -20.89 4.98 -1.14
CA VAL A 96 -20.52 6.11 -0.29
C VAL A 96 -19.31 5.75 0.55
N TYR A 97 -18.22 6.52 0.40
CA TYR A 97 -17.00 6.39 1.16
C TYR A 97 -16.90 7.55 2.14
N ASN A 98 -16.99 7.28 3.43
CA ASN A 98 -16.77 8.27 4.47
C ASN A 98 -15.26 8.28 4.79
N LEU A 99 -14.59 9.39 4.49
CA LEU A 99 -13.14 9.51 4.69
C LEU A 99 -12.79 9.70 6.16
N ARG A 100 -11.64 9.17 6.56
CA ARG A 100 -11.07 9.42 7.89
C ARG A 100 -10.80 10.90 8.06
N LYS A 101 -11.18 11.41 9.22
CA LYS A 101 -10.88 12.78 9.61
C LYS A 101 -9.43 12.89 10.11
N GLY A 102 -8.79 14.02 9.85
CA GLY A 102 -7.44 14.30 10.32
C GLY A 102 -6.33 13.57 9.57
N VAL A 103 -6.62 12.97 8.41
CA VAL A 103 -5.57 12.48 7.52
C VAL A 103 -4.87 13.66 6.87
N GLU A 104 -3.55 13.69 6.97
CA GLU A 104 -2.71 14.72 6.39
C GLU A 104 -1.73 14.10 5.37
N PHE A 105 -1.46 14.82 4.32
CA PHE A 105 -0.31 14.58 3.47
C PHE A 105 0.99 14.93 4.22
N HIS A 106 2.13 14.40 3.79
CA HIS A 106 3.44 14.64 4.43
C HIS A 106 3.84 16.11 4.54
N ASN A 107 3.24 16.99 3.74
CA ASN A 107 3.44 18.44 3.79
C ASN A 107 2.49 19.17 4.74
N GLY A 108 1.67 18.45 5.51
CA GLY A 108 0.70 19.01 6.46
C GLY A 108 -0.62 19.48 5.84
N LYS A 109 -0.81 19.34 4.51
CA LYS A 109 -2.11 19.59 3.88
C LYS A 109 -3.09 18.51 4.33
N SER A 110 -4.26 18.89 4.84
CA SER A 110 -5.33 17.93 5.12
C SER A 110 -5.85 17.31 3.82
N MET A 111 -6.05 15.99 3.82
CA MET A 111 -6.70 15.28 2.72
C MET A 111 -8.21 15.55 2.75
N THR A 112 -8.80 15.81 1.61
CA THR A 112 -10.23 16.08 1.44
C THR A 112 -10.87 15.15 0.41
N ALA A 113 -12.19 15.12 0.38
CA ALA A 113 -12.96 14.40 -0.65
C ALA A 113 -12.66 14.93 -2.05
N GLU A 114 -12.35 16.22 -2.19
CA GLU A 114 -11.96 16.81 -3.46
C GLU A 114 -10.62 16.25 -3.97
N ASP A 115 -9.64 16.04 -3.07
CA ASP A 115 -8.38 15.38 -3.46
C ASP A 115 -8.66 13.98 -4.04
N VAL A 116 -9.55 13.21 -3.41
CA VAL A 116 -9.93 11.88 -3.88
C VAL A 116 -10.61 11.96 -5.25
N VAL A 117 -11.60 12.83 -5.41
CA VAL A 117 -12.34 13.00 -6.68
C VAL A 117 -11.39 13.33 -7.82
N LEU A 118 -10.48 14.28 -7.62
CA LEU A 118 -9.51 14.69 -8.62
C LEU A 118 -8.55 13.55 -9.00
N ASN A 119 -8.10 12.73 -8.02
CA ASN A 119 -7.27 11.56 -8.31
C ASN A 119 -8.01 10.53 -9.16
N TYR A 120 -9.27 10.22 -8.86
CA TYR A 120 -10.06 9.30 -9.69
C TYR A 120 -10.30 9.87 -11.09
N GLN A 121 -10.63 11.16 -11.21
CA GLN A 121 -10.79 11.83 -12.50
C GLN A 121 -9.49 11.83 -13.31
N TYR A 122 -8.34 12.00 -12.66
CA TYR A 122 -7.03 11.89 -13.29
C TYR A 122 -6.84 10.53 -13.97
N HIS A 123 -7.13 9.44 -13.26
CA HIS A 123 -7.03 8.08 -13.82
C HIS A 123 -8.12 7.75 -14.85
N MET A 124 -9.28 8.39 -14.79
CA MET A 124 -10.37 8.23 -15.75
C MET A 124 -10.14 9.03 -17.04
N ASN A 125 -9.26 10.02 -17.03
CA ASN A 125 -8.95 10.83 -18.20
C ASN A 125 -8.18 9.97 -19.23
N PRO A 126 -8.69 9.84 -20.47
CA PRO A 126 -8.01 9.07 -21.52
C PRO A 126 -6.58 9.55 -21.81
N ASP A 127 -6.33 10.86 -21.70
CA ASP A 127 -5.01 11.46 -21.97
C ASP A 127 -3.94 11.04 -20.94
N THR A 128 -4.36 10.62 -19.74
CA THR A 128 -3.45 10.07 -18.72
C THR A 128 -2.92 8.69 -19.10
N ALA A 129 -3.65 7.95 -19.96
CA ALA A 129 -3.33 6.56 -20.32
C ALA A 129 -3.06 5.65 -19.09
N SER A 130 -3.82 5.88 -18.01
CA SER A 130 -3.63 5.19 -16.74
C SER A 130 -3.83 3.68 -16.86
N ALA A 131 -2.93 2.89 -16.26
CA ALA A 131 -3.07 1.45 -16.14
C ALA A 131 -4.36 1.05 -15.38
N ALA A 132 -4.88 1.91 -14.50
CA ALA A 132 -6.16 1.71 -13.82
C ALA A 132 -7.38 2.10 -14.68
N GLY A 133 -7.21 2.72 -15.85
CA GLY A 133 -8.31 3.25 -16.66
C GLY A 133 -9.39 2.20 -16.98
N GLY A 134 -8.98 0.97 -17.26
CA GLY A 134 -9.89 -0.16 -17.50
C GLY A 134 -10.73 -0.52 -16.26
N LEU A 135 -10.12 -0.55 -15.08
CA LEU A 135 -10.80 -0.83 -13.81
C LEU A 135 -11.84 0.25 -13.48
N LEU A 136 -11.50 1.52 -13.74
CA LEU A 136 -12.33 2.68 -13.45
C LEU A 136 -13.38 2.98 -14.52
N SER A 137 -13.36 2.28 -15.65
CA SER A 137 -14.31 2.48 -16.76
C SER A 137 -15.77 2.23 -16.38
N GLN A 138 -16.01 1.50 -15.29
CA GLN A 138 -17.34 1.25 -14.73
C GLN A 138 -17.92 2.44 -13.94
N ILE A 139 -17.11 3.45 -13.60
CA ILE A 139 -17.60 4.67 -12.95
C ILE A 139 -18.41 5.48 -13.96
N ASP A 140 -19.64 5.86 -13.58
CA ASP A 140 -20.43 6.87 -14.26
C ASP A 140 -20.05 8.27 -13.74
N THR A 141 -20.11 8.46 -12.42
CA THR A 141 -19.72 9.71 -11.77
C THR A 141 -18.98 9.45 -10.46
N VAL A 142 -18.03 10.33 -10.15
CA VAL A 142 -17.41 10.45 -8.82
C VAL A 142 -17.53 11.90 -8.36
N SER A 143 -17.98 12.11 -7.13
CA SER A 143 -18.25 13.44 -6.58
C SER A 143 -17.96 13.52 -5.08
N ALA A 144 -17.58 14.72 -4.63
CA ALA A 144 -17.45 15.04 -3.21
C ALA A 144 -18.81 15.49 -2.66
N ASP A 145 -19.13 15.06 -1.44
CA ASP A 145 -20.24 15.56 -0.64
C ASP A 145 -19.65 16.10 0.68
N GLY A 146 -19.36 17.39 0.67
CA GLY A 146 -18.56 18.04 1.69
C GLY A 146 -17.10 17.59 1.68
N ASN A 147 -16.40 17.76 2.80
CA ASN A 147 -14.95 17.53 2.85
C ASN A 147 -14.54 16.07 3.07
N ASN A 148 -15.45 15.23 3.57
CA ASN A 148 -15.11 13.90 4.06
C ASN A 148 -15.99 12.78 3.47
N ARG A 149 -16.78 13.05 2.44
CA ARG A 149 -17.57 12.02 1.75
C ARG A 149 -17.31 12.03 0.26
N VAL A 150 -17.08 10.84 -0.29
CA VAL A 150 -16.97 10.62 -1.73
C VAL A 150 -18.08 9.68 -2.16
N ILE A 151 -18.78 10.03 -3.21
CA ILE A 151 -19.85 9.25 -3.79
C ILE A 151 -19.43 8.77 -5.17
N PHE A 152 -19.37 7.46 -5.35
CA PHE A 152 -19.19 6.82 -6.64
C PHE A 152 -20.55 6.31 -7.13
N LYS A 153 -20.92 6.68 -8.35
CA LYS A 153 -22.03 6.04 -9.07
C LYS A 153 -21.44 5.19 -10.19
N LEU A 154 -21.76 3.93 -10.18
CA LEU A 154 -21.31 2.98 -11.21
C LEU A 154 -22.36 2.89 -12.33
N LYS A 155 -21.94 2.56 -13.54
CA LYS A 155 -22.81 2.32 -14.69
C LYS A 155 -23.72 1.10 -14.51
N GLY A 156 -23.32 0.17 -13.63
CA GLY A 156 -24.09 -1.02 -13.23
C GLY A 156 -23.67 -1.46 -11.84
N ALA A 157 -24.47 -2.27 -11.18
CA ALA A 157 -24.19 -2.78 -9.85
C ALA A 157 -22.93 -3.66 -9.85
N ASN A 158 -22.02 -3.42 -8.89
CA ASN A 158 -20.82 -4.21 -8.66
C ASN A 158 -20.53 -4.30 -7.16
N ALA A 159 -20.78 -5.47 -6.57
CA ALA A 159 -20.53 -5.71 -5.14
C ALA A 159 -19.02 -5.76 -4.80
N ASP A 160 -18.15 -6.00 -5.78
CA ASP A 160 -16.70 -6.07 -5.62
C ASP A 160 -16.02 -4.71 -5.79
N TRP A 161 -16.78 -3.62 -5.96
CA TRP A 161 -16.23 -2.27 -6.09
C TRP A 161 -15.22 -1.89 -5.00
N PRO A 162 -15.45 -2.20 -3.69
CA PRO A 162 -14.46 -1.92 -2.65
C PRO A 162 -13.12 -2.65 -2.85
N ALA A 163 -13.09 -3.81 -3.50
CA ALA A 163 -11.85 -4.50 -3.83
C ALA A 163 -11.06 -3.75 -4.92
N ILE A 164 -11.75 -3.15 -5.88
CA ILE A 164 -11.10 -2.35 -6.93
C ILE A 164 -10.40 -1.13 -6.33
N THR A 165 -10.98 -0.53 -5.29
CA THR A 165 -10.38 0.65 -4.63
C THR A 165 -9.17 0.34 -3.75
N THR A 166 -8.71 -0.92 -3.69
CA THR A 166 -7.43 -1.33 -3.09
C THR A 166 -6.27 -1.28 -4.08
N ASP A 167 -6.53 -1.05 -5.37
CA ASP A 167 -5.52 -1.15 -6.42
C ASP A 167 -4.43 -0.07 -6.27
N TYR A 168 -3.17 -0.48 -6.35
CA TYR A 168 -2.01 0.38 -6.11
C TYR A 168 -1.79 1.47 -7.17
N HIS A 169 -2.50 1.42 -8.30
CA HIS A 169 -2.50 2.54 -9.26
C HIS A 169 -3.40 3.69 -8.83
N ILE A 170 -4.38 3.46 -7.93
CA ILE A 170 -5.34 4.47 -7.49
C ILE A 170 -5.01 5.02 -6.09
N MET A 171 -3.74 5.17 -5.80
CA MET A 171 -3.27 5.80 -4.57
C MET A 171 -3.51 7.32 -4.62
N ILE A 172 -3.87 7.89 -3.47
CA ILE A 172 -4.26 9.30 -3.40
C ILE A 172 -3.02 10.18 -3.29
N LYS A 173 -2.79 10.98 -4.32
CA LYS A 173 -1.76 12.01 -4.43
C LYS A 173 -2.28 13.37 -3.96
N PRO A 174 -1.42 14.27 -3.46
CA PRO A 174 -1.83 15.63 -3.15
C PRO A 174 -2.27 16.37 -4.42
N THR A 175 -3.23 17.27 -4.24
CA THR A 175 -3.68 18.16 -5.31
C THR A 175 -3.30 19.60 -5.00
N LYS A 176 -3.07 20.38 -6.03
CA LYS A 176 -2.81 21.82 -5.95
C LYS A 176 -3.54 22.51 -7.08
N ASP A 177 -4.29 23.55 -6.77
CA ASP A 177 -5.05 24.37 -7.73
C ASP A 177 -5.94 23.52 -8.66
N GLY A 178 -6.58 22.45 -8.13
CA GLY A 178 -7.45 21.55 -8.89
C GLY A 178 -6.72 20.51 -9.74
N VAL A 179 -5.40 20.37 -9.60
CA VAL A 179 -4.58 19.44 -10.39
C VAL A 179 -3.88 18.44 -9.46
N VAL A 180 -3.85 17.17 -9.86
CA VAL A 180 -3.10 16.11 -9.17
C VAL A 180 -1.61 16.30 -9.41
N ASP A 181 -0.82 16.36 -8.34
CA ASP A 181 0.65 16.32 -8.41
C ASP A 181 1.13 14.86 -8.49
N ALA A 182 0.95 14.24 -9.67
CA ALA A 182 1.20 12.82 -9.88
C ALA A 182 2.66 12.41 -9.62
N GLN A 183 3.63 13.30 -9.86
CA GLN A 183 5.06 13.03 -9.63
C GLN A 183 5.53 13.38 -8.20
N SER A 184 4.62 13.78 -7.31
CA SER A 184 4.96 14.18 -5.95
C SER A 184 5.60 13.05 -5.15
N THR A 185 6.64 13.39 -4.36
CA THR A 185 7.18 12.52 -3.30
C THR A 185 6.31 12.54 -2.02
N ILE A 186 5.25 13.37 -2.04
CA ILE A 186 4.34 13.56 -0.91
C ILE A 186 3.17 12.57 -1.03
N GLY A 187 2.86 11.91 0.07
CA GLY A 187 1.72 11.02 0.20
C GLY A 187 1.10 11.11 1.59
N THR A 188 0.20 10.19 1.92
CA THR A 188 -0.45 10.06 3.24
C THR A 188 0.13 8.93 4.07
N GLY A 189 1.09 8.19 3.52
CA GLY A 189 1.56 6.90 4.02
C GLY A 189 2.49 6.97 5.23
N PRO A 190 2.99 5.79 5.66
CA PRO A 190 3.70 5.65 6.92
C PRO A 190 5.12 6.24 6.91
N TYR A 191 5.74 6.39 5.75
CA TYR A 191 7.11 6.92 5.62
C TYR A 191 7.17 8.11 4.68
N ILE A 192 8.08 9.03 4.97
CA ILE A 192 8.33 10.23 4.16
C ILE A 192 9.49 9.94 3.21
N MET A 193 9.25 10.13 1.91
CA MET A 193 10.24 9.90 0.88
C MET A 193 11.26 11.04 0.84
N ASP A 194 12.55 10.70 0.89
CA ASP A 194 13.67 11.62 0.72
C ASP A 194 14.24 11.59 -0.69
N GLU A 195 14.30 10.41 -1.31
CA GLU A 195 14.96 10.21 -2.59
C GLU A 195 14.26 9.11 -3.40
N PHE A 196 14.15 9.33 -4.70
CA PHE A 196 13.72 8.33 -5.66
C PHE A 196 14.65 8.34 -6.87
N ASN A 197 15.28 7.20 -7.14
CA ASN A 197 16.15 6.98 -8.29
C ASN A 197 15.56 5.84 -9.14
N PRO A 198 14.97 6.13 -10.31
CA PRO A 198 14.39 5.12 -11.20
C PRO A 198 15.39 3.99 -11.50
N GLY A 199 14.93 2.75 -11.40
CA GLY A 199 15.74 1.55 -11.62
C GLY A 199 16.77 1.22 -10.53
N VAL A 200 16.93 2.06 -9.52
CA VAL A 200 17.93 1.93 -8.45
C VAL A 200 17.30 1.73 -7.09
N GLY A 201 16.48 2.70 -6.65
CA GLY A 201 15.92 2.62 -5.30
C GLY A 201 15.08 3.82 -4.90
N ALA A 202 14.39 3.66 -3.77
CA ALA A 202 13.66 4.71 -3.08
C ALA A 202 14.05 4.72 -1.60
N LYS A 203 14.34 5.91 -1.06
CA LYS A 203 14.71 6.10 0.35
C LYS A 203 13.65 6.87 1.09
N PHE A 204 13.31 6.37 2.26
CA PHE A 204 12.35 6.93 3.18
C PHE A 204 13.06 7.14 4.52
N GLY A 205 13.61 8.33 4.71
CA GLY A 205 14.56 8.61 5.80
C GLY A 205 13.91 8.73 7.17
N LYS A 206 12.58 8.84 7.22
CA LYS A 206 11.87 8.91 8.50
C LYS A 206 10.44 8.42 8.40
N ARG A 207 9.94 7.94 9.52
CA ARG A 207 8.54 7.64 9.73
C ARG A 207 7.71 8.92 9.73
N ASN A 208 6.49 8.86 9.17
CA ASN A 208 5.53 9.94 9.25
C ASN A 208 5.00 10.07 10.69
N PRO A 209 5.29 11.17 11.42
CA PRO A 209 4.86 11.34 12.81
C PRO A 209 3.34 11.50 12.94
N ASN A 210 2.67 11.95 11.87
CA ASN A 210 1.23 12.20 11.83
C ASN A 210 0.47 11.08 11.09
N TYR A 211 1.07 9.88 10.97
CA TYR A 211 0.41 8.79 10.28
C TYR A 211 -0.88 8.37 11.00
N PHE A 212 -1.99 8.37 10.29
CA PHE A 212 -3.33 8.17 10.87
C PHE A 212 -3.53 6.80 11.56
N LYS A 213 -2.74 5.78 11.24
CA LYS A 213 -2.73 4.50 11.96
C LYS A 213 -1.86 4.50 13.21
N GLY A 214 -1.22 5.62 13.51
CA GLY A 214 -0.38 5.79 14.69
C GLY A 214 0.75 4.75 14.77
N ASP A 215 1.00 4.27 15.98
CA ASP A 215 2.11 3.39 16.32
C ASP A 215 1.85 1.89 16.11
N SER A 216 0.68 1.51 15.59
CA SER A 216 0.30 0.12 15.38
C SER A 216 0.98 -0.53 14.18
N VAL A 217 1.53 0.26 13.28
CA VAL A 217 2.19 -0.14 12.03
C VAL A 217 3.46 0.68 11.80
N ALA A 218 4.25 0.32 10.77
CA ALA A 218 5.46 1.06 10.38
C ALA A 218 6.48 1.17 11.52
N HIS A 219 6.95 0.03 12.01
CA HIS A 219 7.78 -0.03 13.22
C HIS A 219 9.23 0.39 13.02
N PHE A 220 9.74 0.45 11.78
CA PHE A 220 11.10 0.93 11.49
C PHE A 220 11.17 2.46 11.52
N ASP A 221 12.34 3.01 11.86
CA ASP A 221 12.58 4.46 11.80
C ASP A 221 12.69 4.94 10.35
N SER A 222 13.26 4.12 9.48
CA SER A 222 13.47 4.40 8.07
C SER A 222 13.42 3.14 7.22
N VAL A 223 13.16 3.30 5.93
CA VAL A 223 13.05 2.21 4.94
C VAL A 223 13.82 2.60 3.68
N GLU A 224 14.47 1.63 3.06
CA GLU A 224 15.01 1.74 1.71
C GLU A 224 14.51 0.58 0.86
N VAL A 225 13.90 0.87 -0.27
CA VAL A 225 13.55 -0.11 -1.30
C VAL A 225 14.65 -0.10 -2.34
N ILE A 226 15.33 -1.23 -2.52
CA ILE A 226 16.54 -1.36 -3.35
C ILE A 226 16.21 -2.24 -4.55
N GLY A 227 16.45 -1.73 -5.77
CA GLY A 227 16.27 -2.46 -7.01
C GLY A 227 17.40 -3.48 -7.22
N ILE A 228 17.10 -4.76 -7.08
CA ILE A 228 18.04 -5.87 -7.38
C ILE A 228 17.30 -6.87 -8.26
N ASN A 229 17.40 -6.71 -9.57
CA ASN A 229 16.59 -7.46 -10.54
C ASN A 229 16.91 -8.95 -10.62
N ASP A 230 18.20 -9.32 -10.53
CA ASP A 230 18.59 -10.72 -10.55
C ASP A 230 18.24 -11.44 -9.23
N PRO A 231 17.42 -12.51 -9.24
CA PRO A 231 16.99 -13.20 -8.03
C PRO A 231 18.15 -13.83 -7.24
N ALA A 232 19.20 -14.35 -7.92
CA ALA A 232 20.34 -14.97 -7.24
C ALA A 232 21.19 -13.92 -6.53
N THR A 233 21.43 -12.77 -7.17
CA THR A 233 22.11 -11.62 -6.57
C THR A 233 21.32 -11.09 -5.36
N ARG A 234 19.99 -10.99 -5.47
CA ARG A 234 19.11 -10.54 -4.38
C ARG A 234 19.14 -11.50 -3.20
N GLN A 235 19.15 -12.82 -3.46
CA GLN A 235 19.29 -13.84 -2.42
C GLN A 235 20.67 -13.78 -1.75
N ALA A 236 21.75 -13.62 -2.52
CA ALA A 236 23.10 -13.45 -1.98
C ALA A 236 23.19 -12.21 -1.09
N ALA A 237 22.61 -11.08 -1.50
CA ALA A 237 22.55 -9.87 -0.69
C ALA A 237 21.84 -10.08 0.66
N LEU A 238 20.75 -10.87 0.68
CA LEU A 238 20.08 -11.25 1.93
C LEU A 238 20.97 -12.11 2.83
N LEU A 239 21.62 -13.14 2.27
CA LEU A 239 22.49 -14.04 3.03
C LEU A 239 23.72 -13.33 3.58
N ASN A 240 24.25 -12.33 2.87
CA ASN A 240 25.37 -11.50 3.29
C ASN A 240 24.97 -10.37 4.26
N GLY A 241 23.67 -10.19 4.54
CA GLY A 241 23.17 -9.12 5.40
C GLY A 241 23.26 -7.72 4.76
N GLU A 242 23.33 -7.64 3.45
CA GLU A 242 23.28 -6.36 2.70
C GLU A 242 21.86 -5.82 2.59
N ILE A 243 20.87 -6.71 2.59
CA ILE A 243 19.44 -6.41 2.71
C ILE A 243 18.83 -7.24 3.84
N ASP A 244 17.68 -6.80 4.36
CA ASP A 244 17.00 -7.43 5.50
C ASP A 244 15.79 -8.24 5.08
N TRP A 245 15.24 -7.95 3.91
CA TRP A 245 14.10 -8.64 3.33
C TRP A 245 14.13 -8.56 1.80
N MET A 246 13.52 -9.55 1.14
CA MET A 246 13.42 -9.59 -0.31
C MET A 246 12.09 -10.16 -0.80
N ASN A 247 11.67 -9.75 -2.00
CA ASN A 247 10.61 -10.42 -2.74
C ASN A 247 11.18 -11.51 -3.65
N GLY A 248 10.35 -12.52 -3.99
CA GLY A 248 10.64 -13.49 -5.03
C GLY A 248 11.88 -14.36 -4.74
N VAL A 249 11.73 -15.38 -3.90
CA VAL A 249 12.77 -16.41 -3.67
C VAL A 249 12.79 -17.37 -4.86
N ASP A 250 13.96 -17.64 -5.42
CA ASP A 250 14.14 -18.75 -6.36
C ASP A 250 14.28 -20.06 -5.58
N LEU A 251 13.21 -20.86 -5.57
CA LEU A 251 13.16 -22.13 -4.83
C LEU A 251 14.14 -23.18 -5.37
N ARG A 252 14.76 -22.96 -6.54
CA ARG A 252 15.80 -23.85 -7.07
C ARG A 252 17.16 -23.60 -6.43
N THR A 253 17.35 -22.44 -5.79
CA THR A 253 18.58 -22.00 -5.15
C THR A 253 18.44 -21.80 -3.64
N ALA A 254 17.24 -22.08 -3.09
CA ALA A 254 16.91 -21.91 -1.67
C ALA A 254 17.29 -23.17 -0.84
#